data_fc844f7f95d97ee472f4a4283791773f
#
_entry.id   fc844f7f95d97ee472f4a4283791773f
#
_cell.length_a   1.000
_cell.length_b   1.000
_cell.length_c   1.000
_cell.angle_alpha   90.00
_cell.angle_beta   90.00
_cell.angle_gamma   90.00
#
_symmetry.space_group_name_H-M   'P 1'
#
loop_
_entity.id
_entity.type
_entity.pdbx_description
1 polymer ?
#
loop_
_entity_poly.entity_id
_entity_poly.type
_entity_poly.pdbx_seq_one_letter_code
_entity_poly.pdbx_strand_id
1 'polypeptide(L)'
;MPQLSLVESDKRVLKEDYCNYDLIARFWNDEYRGRVWKNKERVADYEGTDLEEIMGALRVIVDEIQQEKRKQRGKKKPAVREIADAIIGIEPKLSRAQKMMLAIHGKSPGQRLNVKAISRVGDYASAEGAFAEYAEVARRVCDELA
;
A
#
# COMPACT_ATOMS: atom_id res chain seq x y z
N MET A 1 10.65 13.48 44.87
CA MET A 1 10.78 13.62 43.43
C MET A 1 9.81 12.68 42.79
N PRO A 2 8.78 13.23 42.21
CA PRO A 2 8.09 12.36 41.31
C PRO A 2 9.14 11.89 40.33
N GLN A 3 9.46 10.68 40.39
CA GLN A 3 9.94 10.03 39.23
C GLN A 3 8.90 10.38 38.18
N LEU A 4 9.24 11.36 37.39
CA LEU A 4 8.76 11.38 36.04
C LEU A 4 9.02 9.98 35.56
N SER A 5 8.04 9.15 35.86
CA SER A 5 8.12 7.79 35.47
C SER A 5 8.50 7.85 34.04
N LEU A 6 9.46 7.54 33.95
CA LEU A 6 9.92 6.55 33.11
C LEU A 6 8.76 5.92 32.34
N VAL A 7 8.10 6.75 31.56
CA VAL A 7 7.56 6.22 30.34
C VAL A 7 8.84 5.83 29.60
N GLU A 8 9.25 4.59 29.83
CA GLU A 8 10.34 4.01 29.06
C GLU A 8 10.00 4.33 27.61
N SER A 9 10.86 5.10 26.96
CA SER A 9 10.68 5.42 25.57
C SER A 9 10.45 4.12 24.82
N ASP A 10 9.25 3.92 24.34
CA ASP A 10 8.94 2.76 23.52
C ASP A 10 9.74 2.91 22.23
N LYS A 11 10.72 2.03 22.05
CA LYS A 11 11.62 2.08 20.90
C LYS A 11 11.05 1.39 19.67
N ARG A 12 9.88 0.77 19.80
CA ARG A 12 9.25 0.08 18.67
C ARG A 12 8.76 1.09 17.66
N VAL A 13 8.91 0.76 16.40
CA VAL A 13 8.31 1.48 15.30
C VAL A 13 7.46 0.48 14.53
N LEU A 14 6.17 0.71 14.47
CA LEU A 14 5.27 -0.11 13.68
C LEU A 14 5.07 0.53 12.33
N LYS A 15 5.23 -0.26 11.27
CA LYS A 15 5.04 0.17 9.89
C LYS A 15 4.14 -0.81 9.17
N GLU A 16 3.25 -0.30 8.36
CA GLU A 16 2.36 -1.10 7.53
C GLU A 16 2.11 -0.40 6.20
N ASP A 17 2.11 -1.19 5.13
CA ASP A 17 1.59 -0.75 3.83
C ASP A 17 0.12 -1.15 3.78
N TYR A 18 -0.77 -0.18 3.75
CA TYR A 18 -2.21 -0.39 3.76
C TYR A 18 -2.88 0.40 2.65
N CYS A 19 -3.48 -0.29 1.70
CA CYS A 19 -4.11 0.34 0.52
C CYS A 19 -3.18 1.33 -0.22
N ASN A 20 -1.88 1.01 -0.31
CA ASN A 20 -0.82 1.83 -0.88
C ASN A 20 -0.44 3.07 -0.05
N TYR A 21 -0.98 3.22 1.13
CA TYR A 21 -0.54 4.21 2.11
C TYR A 21 0.48 3.61 3.06
N ASP A 22 1.45 4.39 3.45
CA ASP A 22 2.44 3.98 4.45
C ASP A 22 1.99 4.47 5.82
N LEU A 23 1.72 3.53 6.71
CA LEU A 23 1.32 3.81 8.08
C LEU A 23 2.53 3.64 8.98
N ILE A 24 2.82 4.62 9.81
CA ILE A 24 3.92 4.59 10.76
C ILE A 24 3.40 5.02 12.13
N ALA A 25 3.63 4.19 13.14
CA ALA A 25 3.32 4.51 14.52
C ALA A 25 4.58 4.37 15.37
N ARG A 26 4.87 5.39 16.17
CA ARG A 26 6.03 5.38 17.06
C ARG A 26 5.83 6.29 18.26
N PHE A 27 6.63 6.04 19.30
CA PHE A 27 6.77 6.94 20.42
C PHE A 27 7.87 7.96 20.11
N TRP A 28 7.53 9.22 20.21
CA TRP A 28 8.47 10.31 19.94
C TRP A 28 8.06 11.58 20.69
N ASN A 29 9.04 12.27 21.29
CA ASN A 29 8.78 13.46 22.10
C ASN A 29 7.74 13.21 23.21
N ASP A 30 7.90 12.10 23.94
CA ASP A 30 7.02 11.70 25.05
C ASP A 30 5.57 11.46 24.65
N GLU A 31 5.31 11.25 23.38
CA GLU A 31 3.97 10.98 22.85
C GLU A 31 3.96 9.81 21.89
N TYR A 32 2.86 9.06 21.90
CA TYR A 32 2.58 8.06 20.89
C TYR A 32 1.94 8.74 19.70
N ARG A 33 2.60 8.68 18.55
CA ARG A 33 2.15 9.32 17.33
C ARG A 33 2.08 8.34 16.16
N GLY A 34 1.09 8.59 15.30
CA GLY A 34 0.95 7.90 14.04
C GLY A 34 0.85 8.88 12.87
N ARG A 35 1.32 8.45 11.73
CA ARG A 35 1.24 9.21 10.50
C ARG A 35 0.88 8.31 9.33
N VAL A 36 0.10 8.89 8.44
CA VAL A 36 -0.22 8.27 7.15
C VAL A 36 0.51 9.05 6.06
N TRP A 37 1.28 8.33 5.26
CA TRP A 37 2.04 8.90 4.14
C TRP A 37 1.56 8.32 2.82
N LYS A 38 1.54 9.15 1.80
CA LYS A 38 1.27 8.75 0.42
C LYS A 38 2.24 9.47 -0.50
N ASN A 39 3.07 8.70 -1.25
CA ASN A 39 4.03 9.27 -2.19
C ASN A 39 4.89 10.40 -1.57
N LYS A 40 5.45 10.13 -0.39
CA LYS A 40 6.29 11.07 0.38
C LYS A 40 5.54 12.29 0.93
N GLU A 41 4.23 12.36 0.80
CA GLU A 41 3.42 13.41 1.40
C GLU A 41 2.70 12.89 2.64
N ARG A 42 2.68 13.70 3.69
CA ARG A 42 1.93 13.39 4.89
C ARG A 42 0.46 13.68 4.65
N VAL A 43 -0.37 12.66 4.79
CA VAL A 43 -1.82 12.73 4.56
C VAL A 43 -2.57 13.00 5.85
N ALA A 44 -2.13 12.38 6.95
CA ALA A 44 -2.81 12.50 8.25
C ALA A 44 -1.84 12.23 9.40
N ASP A 45 -2.19 12.77 10.57
CA ASP A 45 -1.55 12.52 11.84
C ASP A 45 -2.57 11.99 12.84
N TYR A 46 -2.12 11.21 13.80
CA TYR A 46 -2.93 10.74 14.91
C TYR A 46 -2.09 10.59 16.17
N GLU A 47 -2.66 10.99 17.32
CA GLU A 47 -2.07 10.79 18.63
C GLU A 47 -2.92 9.79 19.41
N GLY A 48 -2.28 8.91 20.14
CA GLY A 48 -2.97 7.87 20.90
C GLY A 48 -2.21 7.45 22.13
N THR A 49 -2.64 6.36 22.72
CA THR A 49 -2.12 5.86 24.00
C THR A 49 -1.17 4.67 23.87
N ASP A 50 -1.24 3.96 22.75
CA ASP A 50 -0.33 2.86 22.44
C ASP A 50 -0.22 2.65 20.92
N LEU A 51 0.80 1.91 20.50
CA LEU A 51 1.11 1.75 19.09
C LEU A 51 0.05 0.97 18.33
N GLU A 52 -0.52 -0.07 18.93
CA GLU A 52 -1.54 -0.91 18.29
C GLU A 52 -2.84 -0.13 18.08
N GLU A 53 -3.24 0.66 19.07
CA GLU A 53 -4.39 1.57 18.94
C GLU A 53 -4.19 2.55 17.80
N ILE A 54 -3.00 3.15 17.73
CA ILE A 54 -2.67 4.11 16.68
C ILE A 54 -2.74 3.45 15.30
N MET A 55 -2.16 2.27 15.13
CA MET A 55 -2.20 1.56 13.85
C MET A 55 -3.63 1.26 13.42
N GLY A 56 -4.48 0.84 14.36
CA GLY A 56 -5.90 0.64 14.09
C GLY A 56 -6.60 1.93 13.64
N ALA A 57 -6.32 3.04 14.30
CA ALA A 57 -6.88 4.35 13.94
C ALA A 57 -6.39 4.82 12.57
N LEU A 58 -5.11 4.59 12.24
CA LEU A 58 -4.57 4.95 10.93
C LEU A 58 -5.25 4.15 9.80
N ARG A 59 -5.52 2.86 10.02
CA ARG A 59 -6.27 2.05 9.05
C ARG A 59 -7.68 2.61 8.83
N VAL A 60 -8.35 3.02 9.89
CA VAL A 60 -9.69 3.64 9.79
C VAL A 60 -9.60 4.93 8.97
N ILE A 61 -8.60 5.75 9.18
CA ILE A 61 -8.39 6.99 8.40
C ILE A 61 -8.25 6.67 6.91
N VAL A 62 -7.43 5.67 6.57
CA VAL A 62 -7.26 5.25 5.17
C VAL A 62 -8.56 4.68 4.60
N ASP A 63 -9.27 3.86 5.36
CA ASP A 63 -10.57 3.31 4.94
C ASP A 63 -11.58 4.42 4.62
N GLU A 64 -11.63 5.46 5.42
CA GLU A 64 -12.48 6.63 5.18
C GLU A 64 -12.08 7.38 3.90
N ILE A 65 -10.79 7.57 3.68
CA ILE A 65 -10.26 8.18 2.45
C ILE A 65 -10.67 7.36 1.24
N GLN A 66 -10.50 6.04 1.30
CA GLN A 66 -10.84 5.14 0.20
C GLN A 66 -12.36 5.11 -0.07
N GLN A 67 -13.17 5.11 0.97
CA GLN A 67 -14.63 5.18 0.83
C GLN A 67 -15.07 6.48 0.17
N GLU A 68 -14.49 7.61 0.55
CA GLU A 68 -14.81 8.90 -0.05
C GLU A 68 -14.43 8.94 -1.53
N LYS A 69 -13.27 8.39 -1.89
CA LYS A 69 -12.85 8.26 -3.28
C LYS A 69 -13.83 7.42 -4.10
N ARG A 70 -14.25 6.27 -3.58
CA ARG A 70 -15.23 5.39 -4.23
C ARG A 70 -16.56 6.07 -4.42
N LYS A 71 -17.00 6.82 -3.42
CA LYS A 71 -18.25 7.58 -3.46
C LYS A 71 -18.20 8.66 -4.55
N GLN A 72 -17.10 9.39 -4.66
CA GLN A 72 -16.91 10.41 -5.69
C GLN A 72 -16.83 9.80 -7.09
N ARG A 73 -16.19 8.64 -7.23
CA ARG A 73 -16.14 7.93 -8.52
C ARG A 73 -17.51 7.42 -8.95
N GLY A 74 -18.31 6.93 -8.00
CA GLY A 74 -19.61 6.32 -8.27
C GLY A 74 -19.47 5.10 -9.18
N LYS A 75 -20.27 5.05 -10.27
CA LYS A 75 -20.27 3.95 -11.23
C LYS A 75 -19.34 4.16 -12.43
N LYS A 76 -18.55 5.21 -12.44
CA LYS A 76 -17.65 5.51 -13.56
C LYS A 76 -16.54 4.47 -13.64
N LYS A 77 -16.32 3.94 -14.82
CA LYS A 77 -15.16 3.09 -15.09
C LYS A 77 -13.92 3.94 -15.23
N PRO A 78 -12.75 3.47 -14.71
CA PRO A 78 -11.51 4.18 -14.90
C PRO A 78 -11.17 4.37 -16.38
N ALA A 79 -10.74 5.57 -16.75
CA ALA A 79 -10.17 5.81 -18.07
C ALA A 79 -8.80 5.16 -18.18
N VAL A 80 -8.37 4.87 -19.41
CA VAL A 80 -7.05 4.26 -19.66
C VAL A 80 -5.93 5.09 -19.02
N ARG A 81 -6.01 6.40 -19.09
CA ARG A 81 -5.03 7.30 -18.48
C ARG A 81 -5.00 7.18 -16.95
N GLU A 82 -6.15 7.03 -16.31
CA GLU A 82 -6.22 6.83 -14.86
C GLU A 82 -5.53 5.53 -14.46
N ILE A 83 -5.72 4.46 -15.23
CA ILE A 83 -5.06 3.17 -14.99
C ILE A 83 -3.55 3.31 -15.16
N ALA A 84 -3.10 3.99 -16.20
CA ALA A 84 -1.68 4.24 -16.43
C ALA A 84 -1.06 5.06 -15.29
N ASP A 85 -1.72 6.11 -14.85
CA ASP A 85 -1.27 6.94 -13.73
C ASP A 85 -1.24 6.15 -12.42
N ALA A 86 -2.22 5.26 -12.20
CA ALA A 86 -2.24 4.37 -11.04
C ALA A 86 -1.04 3.42 -11.03
N ILE A 87 -0.71 2.84 -12.17
CA ILE A 87 0.46 1.94 -12.31
C ILE A 87 1.75 2.71 -12.00
N ILE A 88 1.90 3.92 -12.52
CA ILE A 88 3.04 4.78 -12.22
C ILE A 88 3.11 5.08 -10.72
N GLY A 89 1.98 5.38 -10.10
CA GLY A 89 1.90 5.71 -8.68
C GLY A 89 2.30 4.56 -7.76
N ILE A 90 2.04 3.32 -8.14
CA ILE A 90 2.39 2.14 -7.33
C ILE A 90 3.77 1.58 -7.65
N GLU A 91 4.44 2.03 -8.70
CA GLU A 91 5.73 1.49 -9.14
C GLU A 91 6.77 1.39 -8.02
N PRO A 92 6.93 2.39 -7.12
CA PRO A 92 7.88 2.29 -6.02
C PRO A 92 7.62 1.14 -5.05
N LYS A 93 6.41 0.60 -5.03
CA LYS A 93 5.98 -0.50 -4.15
C LYS A 93 6.07 -1.87 -4.82
N LEU A 94 6.42 -1.91 -6.10
CA LEU A 94 6.53 -3.16 -6.84
C LEU A 94 7.95 -3.72 -6.76
N SER A 95 8.04 -5.05 -6.67
CA SER A 95 9.32 -5.75 -6.83
C SER A 95 9.76 -5.70 -8.29
N ARG A 96 11.04 -5.98 -8.52
CA ARG A 96 11.56 -6.11 -9.89
C ARG A 96 10.79 -7.14 -10.70
N ALA A 97 10.50 -8.29 -10.09
CA ALA A 97 9.73 -9.36 -10.73
C ALA A 97 8.33 -8.89 -11.12
N GLN A 98 7.64 -8.15 -10.24
CA GLN A 98 6.31 -7.60 -10.52
C GLN A 98 6.35 -6.59 -11.66
N LYS A 99 7.35 -5.72 -11.71
CA LYS A 99 7.53 -4.78 -12.83
C LYS A 99 7.75 -5.50 -14.16
N MET A 100 8.52 -6.57 -14.15
CA MET A 100 8.76 -7.39 -15.34
C MET A 100 7.49 -8.12 -15.78
N MET A 101 6.68 -8.60 -14.85
CA MET A 101 5.37 -9.22 -15.15
C MET A 101 4.43 -8.23 -15.84
N LEU A 102 4.37 -7.00 -15.36
CA LEU A 102 3.60 -5.93 -16.00
C LEU A 102 4.07 -5.66 -17.43
N ALA A 103 5.38 -5.58 -17.64
CA ALA A 103 5.95 -5.33 -18.96
C ALA A 103 5.60 -6.44 -19.94
N ILE A 104 5.67 -7.69 -19.50
CA ILE A 104 5.32 -8.86 -20.33
C ILE A 104 3.83 -8.88 -20.63
N HIS A 105 2.98 -8.63 -19.64
CA HIS A 105 1.54 -8.58 -19.85
C HIS A 105 1.15 -7.50 -20.86
N GLY A 106 1.77 -6.32 -20.76
CA GLY A 106 1.53 -5.23 -21.71
C GLY A 106 1.95 -5.52 -23.15
N LYS A 107 2.93 -6.42 -23.34
CA LYS A 107 3.42 -6.84 -24.66
C LYS A 107 2.72 -8.07 -25.21
N SER A 108 1.90 -8.75 -24.42
CA SER A 108 1.22 -9.97 -24.84
C SER A 108 0.11 -9.66 -25.84
N PRO A 109 -0.06 -10.49 -26.90
CA PRO A 109 -1.13 -10.28 -27.87
C PRO A 109 -2.50 -10.25 -27.20
N GLY A 110 -3.30 -9.21 -27.53
CA GLY A 110 -4.60 -8.98 -26.91
C GLY A 110 -4.55 -8.69 -25.41
N GLN A 111 -3.37 -8.37 -24.88
CA GLN A 111 -3.12 -8.12 -23.45
C GLN A 111 -3.60 -9.26 -22.55
N ARG A 112 -3.53 -10.48 -23.06
CA ARG A 112 -3.88 -11.68 -22.29
C ARG A 112 -2.72 -12.11 -21.41
N LEU A 113 -3.05 -12.51 -20.19
CA LEU A 113 -2.07 -12.99 -19.23
C LEU A 113 -1.52 -14.35 -19.65
N ASN A 114 -0.21 -14.42 -19.92
CA ASN A 114 0.49 -15.67 -20.14
C ASN A 114 1.21 -16.07 -18.85
N VAL A 115 0.61 -16.99 -18.10
CA VAL A 115 1.09 -17.42 -16.78
C VAL A 115 2.47 -18.08 -16.87
N LYS A 116 2.74 -18.84 -17.93
CA LYS A 116 4.05 -19.47 -18.13
C LYS A 116 5.16 -18.45 -18.35
N ALA A 117 4.92 -17.43 -19.17
CA ALA A 117 5.89 -16.37 -19.42
C ALA A 117 6.17 -15.57 -18.15
N ILE A 118 5.15 -15.26 -17.38
CA ILE A 118 5.26 -14.55 -16.12
C ILE A 118 6.06 -15.35 -15.09
N SER A 119 5.81 -16.67 -15.00
CA SER A 119 6.55 -17.57 -14.09
C SER A 119 8.04 -17.61 -14.42
N ARG A 120 8.40 -17.62 -15.69
CA ARG A 120 9.81 -17.64 -16.14
C ARG A 120 10.54 -16.35 -15.76
N VAL A 121 9.90 -15.22 -15.95
CA VAL A 121 10.50 -13.91 -15.70
C VAL A 121 10.75 -13.67 -14.21
N GLY A 122 9.84 -14.11 -13.37
CA GLY A 122 9.95 -13.97 -11.93
C GLY A 122 10.76 -15.07 -11.25
N ASP A 123 11.24 -16.08 -12.01
CA ASP A 123 11.94 -17.25 -11.47
C ASP A 123 11.12 -17.98 -10.39
N TYR A 124 9.82 -18.08 -10.60
CA TYR A 124 8.92 -18.77 -9.69
C TYR A 124 8.90 -20.27 -9.95
N ALA A 125 8.90 -21.03 -8.86
CA ALA A 125 8.86 -22.48 -8.92
C ALA A 125 7.53 -23.03 -9.46
N SER A 126 6.45 -22.26 -9.40
CA SER A 126 5.13 -22.66 -9.87
C SER A 126 4.37 -21.51 -10.51
N ALA A 127 3.46 -21.84 -11.43
CA ALA A 127 2.54 -20.88 -12.03
C ALA A 127 1.61 -20.25 -10.97
N GLU A 128 1.23 -20.99 -9.94
CA GLU A 128 0.40 -20.51 -8.84
C GLU A 128 1.09 -19.40 -8.04
N GLY A 129 2.38 -19.58 -7.74
CA GLY A 129 3.18 -18.58 -7.03
C GLY A 129 3.31 -17.29 -7.84
N ALA A 130 3.58 -17.41 -9.15
CA ALA A 130 3.64 -16.26 -10.04
C ALA A 130 2.30 -15.54 -10.14
N PHE A 131 1.21 -16.28 -10.24
CA PHE A 131 -0.13 -15.71 -10.29
C PHE A 131 -0.49 -14.95 -9.01
N ALA A 132 -0.16 -15.51 -7.84
CA ALA A 132 -0.39 -14.85 -6.56
C ALA A 132 0.38 -13.52 -6.47
N GLU A 133 1.63 -13.48 -6.91
CA GLU A 133 2.43 -12.26 -6.94
C GLU A 133 1.85 -11.20 -7.89
N TYR A 134 1.38 -11.64 -9.05
CA TYR A 134 0.77 -10.72 -10.00
C TYR A 134 -0.61 -10.23 -9.56
N ALA A 135 -1.37 -11.06 -8.83
CA ALA A 135 -2.64 -10.64 -8.22
C ALA A 135 -2.42 -9.52 -7.20
N GLU A 136 -1.29 -9.51 -6.51
CA GLU A 136 -0.90 -8.42 -5.62
C GLU A 136 -0.76 -7.09 -6.37
N VAL A 137 -0.19 -7.11 -7.58
CA VAL A 137 -0.12 -5.93 -8.45
C VAL A 137 -1.52 -5.42 -8.79
N ALA A 138 -2.41 -6.32 -9.17
CA ALA A 138 -3.80 -5.99 -9.50
C ALA A 138 -4.53 -5.36 -8.29
N ARG A 139 -4.32 -5.91 -7.09
CA ARG A 139 -4.88 -5.36 -5.85
C ARG A 139 -4.39 -3.92 -5.62
N ARG A 140 -3.10 -3.67 -5.80
CA ARG A 140 -2.54 -2.33 -5.63
C ARG A 140 -3.09 -1.34 -6.65
N VAL A 141 -3.29 -1.76 -7.89
CA VAL A 141 -3.93 -0.91 -8.91
C VAL A 141 -5.37 -0.57 -8.51
N CYS A 142 -6.13 -1.56 -8.03
CA CYS A 142 -7.50 -1.33 -7.57
C CYS A 142 -7.55 -0.37 -6.38
N ASP A 143 -6.65 -0.52 -5.41
CA ASP A 143 -6.57 0.39 -4.27
C ASP A 143 -6.25 1.83 -4.71
N GLU A 144 -5.39 1.98 -5.70
CA GLU A 144 -5.02 3.29 -6.22
C GLU A 144 -6.17 3.97 -6.99
N LEU A 145 -7.00 3.17 -7.64
CA LEU A 145 -8.15 3.65 -8.42
C LEU A 145 -9.41 3.89 -7.60
N ALA A 146 -9.41 3.48 -6.36
CA ALA A 146 -10.58 3.47 -5.47
C ALA A 146 -11.51 4.69 -5.60
#